data_4c3d1052e02f934a13d586a62390d8e6
#
_entry.id   4c3d1052e02f934a13d586a62390d8e6
#
_cell.length_a   1.000
_cell.length_b   1.000
_cell.length_c   1.000
_cell.angle_alpha   90.00
_cell.angle_beta   90.00
_cell.angle_gamma   90.00
#
_symmetry.space_group_name_H-M   'P 1'
#
loop_
_entity.id
_entity.type
_entity.pdbx_description
1 polymer ?
#
loop_
_entity_poly.entity_id
_entity_poly.type
_entity_poly.pdbx_seq_one_letter_code
_entity_poly.pdbx_strand_id
1 'polypeptide(L)'
;MTHKWNYLPITSDQAEASQRLAQELGISPVLGRLLVERGITTATAAKKFFRPQLPDLYDPFLMKDMDVAVERLNKAMGKKERILIYGDYDVDGTTAVALVYKFIQQFYSNIDYYIPDRYNEGYGVSTQGVDYASETGVGLIIVLDCGIKAVDEIAYAKEKGIDFIICDHHVPDEVLPPAVAILNAKREDNTYPYEHLSGCGVGFKFMQAFAISNGIEFHHLIPLLDLVAVSIASDIVPIMGENRILAYHGLKQLNSNPSVGLKAIIDVCGLSEKEITVSDIVFKIGPRINASGRIQNGKEAVDLLTEKDFSVALEKAGQINQYNETRKDLDKTMTEEANQIVAGLEGLADRRSIVLYNEDWHKGVIGIVASRLTEVYYRPAVVLTRTDDMATGSARSVSGFDVYKAIEYCRDLLENFGGHTYAAGLSMKVENVPAFTERFEEFVSRHILPEQTSAVIDINAEIDFRDITPKFCNDLKKFNPFGPDNT
;
A
#
# COMPACT_ATOMS: atom_id res chain seq x y z
N MET A 1 -9.58 -25.09 -9.11
CA MET A 1 -10.77 -24.44 -8.51
C MET A 1 -11.83 -24.16 -9.56
N THR A 2 -13.11 -24.39 -9.25
CA THR A 2 -14.22 -23.91 -10.06
C THR A 2 -14.61 -22.53 -9.51
N HIS A 3 -14.49 -21.49 -10.35
CA HIS A 3 -14.94 -20.15 -9.99
C HIS A 3 -16.45 -20.05 -10.17
N LYS A 4 -17.14 -19.41 -9.23
CA LYS A 4 -18.51 -18.98 -9.40
C LYS A 4 -18.56 -17.70 -10.25
N TRP A 5 -19.40 -17.67 -11.27
CA TRP A 5 -19.68 -16.45 -12.03
C TRP A 5 -20.80 -15.68 -11.37
N ASN A 6 -20.53 -14.44 -11.07
CA ASN A 6 -21.49 -13.52 -10.46
C ASN A 6 -21.74 -12.35 -11.42
N TYR A 7 -22.93 -12.29 -11.99
CA TYR A 7 -23.34 -11.16 -12.80
C TYR A 7 -23.74 -10.01 -11.88
N LEU A 8 -23.01 -8.89 -11.96
CA LEU A 8 -23.31 -7.73 -11.14
C LEU A 8 -24.70 -7.18 -11.53
N PRO A 9 -25.65 -7.05 -10.59
CA PRO A 9 -26.97 -6.52 -10.89
C PRO A 9 -26.88 -5.04 -11.23
N ILE A 10 -27.73 -4.58 -12.14
CA ILE A 10 -27.92 -3.16 -12.47
C ILE A 10 -29.37 -2.77 -12.16
N THR A 11 -29.58 -1.69 -11.43
CA THR A 11 -30.90 -1.14 -11.16
C THR A 11 -31.48 -0.44 -12.40
N SER A 12 -32.80 -0.21 -12.42
CA SER A 12 -33.46 0.54 -13.53
C SER A 12 -32.83 1.93 -13.72
N ASP A 13 -32.57 2.66 -12.63
CA ASP A 13 -32.00 4.00 -12.66
C ASP A 13 -30.57 3.99 -13.22
N GLN A 14 -29.78 2.97 -12.83
CA GLN A 14 -28.43 2.76 -13.36
C GLN A 14 -28.46 2.41 -14.86
N ALA A 15 -29.42 1.62 -15.31
CA ALA A 15 -29.58 1.28 -16.71
C ALA A 15 -29.93 2.53 -17.56
N GLU A 16 -30.86 3.37 -17.08
CA GLU A 16 -31.18 4.63 -17.72
C GLU A 16 -30.00 5.60 -17.79
N ALA A 17 -29.27 5.74 -16.65
CA ALA A 17 -28.05 6.56 -16.59
C ALA A 17 -26.99 6.06 -17.58
N SER A 18 -26.80 4.74 -17.66
CA SER A 18 -25.88 4.10 -18.61
C SER A 18 -26.20 4.42 -20.06
N GLN A 19 -27.47 4.29 -20.45
CA GLN A 19 -27.93 4.60 -21.82
C GLN A 19 -27.76 6.10 -22.16
N ARG A 20 -28.14 6.98 -21.22
CA ARG A 20 -27.97 8.42 -21.38
C ARG A 20 -26.49 8.80 -21.57
N LEU A 21 -25.60 8.29 -20.72
CA LEU A 21 -24.16 8.53 -20.84
C LEU A 21 -23.59 8.02 -22.16
N ALA A 22 -24.00 6.82 -22.59
CA ALA A 22 -23.56 6.26 -23.85
C ALA A 22 -23.93 7.17 -25.03
N GLN A 23 -25.15 7.73 -25.04
CA GLN A 23 -25.60 8.65 -26.04
C GLN A 23 -24.85 10.00 -26.00
N GLU A 24 -24.76 10.61 -24.83
CA GLU A 24 -24.10 11.92 -24.63
C GLU A 24 -22.61 11.91 -24.99
N LEU A 25 -21.92 10.78 -24.70
CA LEU A 25 -20.49 10.62 -24.95
C LEU A 25 -20.17 9.96 -26.29
N GLY A 26 -21.16 9.40 -26.99
CA GLY A 26 -20.99 8.67 -28.25
C GLY A 26 -20.16 7.39 -28.09
N ILE A 27 -20.31 6.68 -26.94
CA ILE A 27 -19.64 5.42 -26.62
C ILE A 27 -20.62 4.25 -26.64
N SER A 28 -20.10 3.00 -26.57
CA SER A 28 -20.93 1.79 -26.44
C SER A 28 -21.76 1.82 -25.14
N PRO A 29 -23.03 1.31 -25.16
CA PRO A 29 -23.85 1.13 -23.95
C PRO A 29 -23.13 0.35 -22.83
N VAL A 30 -22.31 -0.65 -23.19
CA VAL A 30 -21.49 -1.40 -22.23
C VAL A 30 -20.51 -0.47 -21.50
N LEU A 31 -19.83 0.43 -22.22
CA LEU A 31 -18.92 1.40 -21.60
C LEU A 31 -19.67 2.42 -20.73
N GLY A 32 -20.89 2.79 -21.13
CA GLY A 32 -21.80 3.59 -20.28
C GLY A 32 -22.12 2.88 -18.97
N ARG A 33 -22.40 1.57 -19.03
CA ARG A 33 -22.62 0.73 -17.84
C ARG A 33 -21.37 0.68 -16.95
N LEU A 34 -20.20 0.44 -17.51
CA LEU A 34 -18.94 0.43 -16.76
C LEU A 34 -18.67 1.76 -16.02
N LEU A 35 -19.05 2.90 -16.60
CA LEU A 35 -18.98 4.20 -15.91
C LEU A 35 -19.93 4.27 -14.72
N VAL A 36 -21.17 3.86 -14.90
CA VAL A 36 -22.20 3.92 -13.85
C VAL A 36 -21.86 2.99 -12.69
N GLU A 37 -21.33 1.80 -12.95
CA GLU A 37 -20.86 0.86 -11.93
C GLU A 37 -19.72 1.47 -11.08
N ARG A 38 -18.96 2.43 -11.63
CA ARG A 38 -17.91 3.21 -10.93
C ARG A 38 -18.46 4.50 -10.28
N GLY A 39 -19.78 4.64 -10.17
CA GLY A 39 -20.41 5.83 -9.60
C GLY A 39 -20.39 7.07 -10.52
N ILE A 40 -19.97 6.92 -11.77
CA ILE A 40 -19.87 8.03 -12.74
C ILE A 40 -21.19 8.11 -13.53
N THR A 41 -22.07 9.02 -13.11
CA THR A 41 -23.45 9.11 -13.64
C THR A 41 -23.70 10.33 -14.51
N THR A 42 -22.71 11.23 -14.70
CA THR A 42 -22.84 12.45 -15.52
C THR A 42 -21.74 12.54 -16.56
N ALA A 43 -22.05 13.16 -17.71
CA ALA A 43 -21.08 13.36 -18.79
C ALA A 43 -19.89 14.25 -18.33
N THR A 44 -20.12 15.18 -17.41
CA THR A 44 -19.05 16.02 -16.85
C THR A 44 -18.08 15.18 -16.02
N ALA A 45 -18.59 14.32 -15.13
CA ALA A 45 -17.75 13.40 -14.34
C ALA A 45 -17.00 12.42 -15.25
N ALA A 46 -17.68 11.87 -16.28
CA ALA A 46 -17.04 10.99 -17.26
C ALA A 46 -15.91 11.68 -18.04
N LYS A 47 -16.07 12.94 -18.42
CA LYS A 47 -15.00 13.73 -19.07
C LYS A 47 -13.80 13.90 -18.15
N LYS A 48 -14.01 14.20 -16.86
CA LYS A 48 -12.94 14.29 -15.86
C LYS A 48 -12.25 12.93 -15.66
N PHE A 49 -13.02 11.86 -15.57
CA PHE A 49 -12.49 10.49 -15.45
C PHE A 49 -11.61 10.10 -16.65
N PHE A 50 -12.03 10.39 -17.87
CA PHE A 50 -11.27 10.08 -19.09
C PHE A 50 -10.09 11.03 -19.36
N ARG A 51 -10.08 12.21 -18.76
CA ARG A 51 -9.04 13.23 -18.93
C ARG A 51 -8.69 13.85 -17.58
N PRO A 52 -8.07 13.08 -16.68
CA PRO A 52 -7.65 13.61 -15.38
C PRO A 52 -6.72 14.82 -15.55
N GLN A 53 -6.96 15.88 -14.76
CA GLN A 53 -6.17 17.11 -14.82
C GLN A 53 -5.60 17.43 -13.43
N LEU A 54 -4.33 17.83 -13.34
CA LEU A 54 -3.70 18.23 -12.06
C LEU A 54 -4.44 19.36 -11.33
N PRO A 55 -5.02 20.36 -12.01
CA PRO A 55 -5.83 21.37 -11.35
C PRO A 55 -7.13 20.87 -10.70
N ASP A 56 -7.55 19.63 -10.99
CA ASP A 56 -8.71 19.00 -10.34
C ASP A 56 -8.34 18.32 -9.01
N LEU A 57 -7.07 18.33 -8.58
CA LEU A 57 -6.65 17.90 -7.25
C LEU A 57 -7.31 18.81 -6.19
N TYR A 58 -7.77 18.21 -5.09
CA TYR A 58 -8.37 18.97 -4.01
C TYR A 58 -7.36 19.91 -3.35
N ASP A 59 -7.85 21.00 -2.77
CA ASP A 59 -7.04 21.89 -1.93
C ASP A 59 -6.48 21.08 -0.75
N PRO A 60 -5.15 20.99 -0.58
CA PRO A 60 -4.55 20.23 0.52
C PRO A 60 -4.94 20.79 1.91
N PHE A 61 -5.27 22.06 2.03
CA PHE A 61 -5.68 22.69 3.29
C PHE A 61 -7.08 22.27 3.77
N LEU A 62 -7.84 21.50 2.95
CA LEU A 62 -9.06 20.83 3.42
C LEU A 62 -8.76 19.66 4.37
N MET A 63 -7.52 19.13 4.35
CA MET A 63 -7.12 18.07 5.28
C MET A 63 -6.85 18.67 6.68
N LYS A 64 -7.46 18.08 7.68
CA LYS A 64 -7.31 18.50 9.08
C LYS A 64 -5.84 18.59 9.48
N ASP A 65 -5.47 19.61 10.24
CA ASP A 65 -4.13 19.93 10.74
C ASP A 65 -3.09 20.29 9.65
N MET A 66 -3.48 20.43 8.38
CA MET A 66 -2.52 20.72 7.29
C MET A 66 -1.83 22.09 7.48
N ASP A 67 -2.56 23.09 7.93
CA ASP A 67 -2.03 24.42 8.26
C ASP A 67 -1.01 24.36 9.41
N VAL A 68 -1.34 23.61 10.47
CA VAL A 68 -0.46 23.38 11.63
C VAL A 68 0.82 22.66 11.22
N ALA A 69 0.69 21.63 10.36
CA ALA A 69 1.82 20.88 9.84
C ALA A 69 2.78 21.77 9.02
N VAL A 70 2.24 22.59 8.12
CA VAL A 70 3.01 23.54 7.31
C VAL A 70 3.70 24.60 8.19
N GLU A 71 2.99 25.16 9.17
CA GLU A 71 3.56 26.13 10.11
C GLU A 71 4.71 25.51 10.92
N ARG A 72 4.52 24.25 11.43
CA ARG A 72 5.57 23.56 12.20
C ARG A 72 6.81 23.28 11.35
N LEU A 73 6.64 22.86 10.09
CA LEU A 73 7.75 22.63 9.17
C LEU A 73 8.50 23.96 8.88
N ASN A 74 7.78 25.03 8.57
CA ASN A 74 8.36 26.36 8.36
C ASN A 74 9.16 26.84 9.58
N LYS A 75 8.62 26.63 10.80
CA LYS A 75 9.30 26.95 12.05
C LYS A 75 10.59 26.13 12.23
N ALA A 76 10.57 24.84 11.92
CA ALA A 76 11.77 24.00 12.00
C ALA A 76 12.87 24.50 11.06
N MET A 77 12.52 24.77 9.81
CA MET A 77 13.47 25.28 8.81
C MET A 77 14.01 26.68 9.22
N GLY A 78 13.14 27.57 9.70
CA GLY A 78 13.54 28.91 10.17
C GLY A 78 14.48 28.87 11.38
N LYS A 79 14.30 27.91 12.28
CA LYS A 79 15.16 27.70 13.44
C LYS A 79 16.38 26.82 13.16
N LYS A 80 16.51 26.28 11.94
CA LYS A 80 17.57 25.36 11.52
C LYS A 80 17.58 24.06 12.35
N GLU A 81 16.40 23.58 12.78
CA GLU A 81 16.25 22.31 13.47
C GLU A 81 16.62 21.15 12.54
N ARG A 82 17.24 20.09 13.07
CA ARG A 82 17.42 18.85 12.30
C ARG A 82 16.07 18.16 12.11
N ILE A 83 15.73 17.85 10.86
CA ILE A 83 14.46 17.20 10.49
C ILE A 83 14.76 15.76 10.10
N LEU A 84 14.00 14.80 10.61
CA LEU A 84 14.08 13.41 10.24
C LEU A 84 12.80 12.99 9.49
N ILE A 85 12.96 12.47 8.29
CA ILE A 85 11.87 11.86 7.53
C ILE A 85 11.85 10.38 7.88
N TYR A 86 10.79 9.94 8.54
CA TYR A 86 10.62 8.57 9.01
C TYR A 86 9.52 7.88 8.18
N GLY A 87 9.66 6.63 7.82
CA GLY A 87 8.61 5.90 7.11
C GLY A 87 8.73 4.40 7.26
N ASP A 88 7.69 3.67 6.81
CA ASP A 88 7.73 2.21 6.81
C ASP A 88 8.66 1.66 5.72
N TYR A 89 8.98 0.37 5.82
CA TYR A 89 9.95 -0.33 4.97
C TYR A 89 9.38 -0.89 3.67
N ASP A 90 8.10 -0.76 3.41
CA ASP A 90 7.47 -1.22 2.17
C ASP A 90 7.54 -0.18 1.03
N VAL A 91 6.87 -0.44 -0.09
CA VAL A 91 6.92 0.47 -1.25
C VAL A 91 6.26 1.80 -0.96
N ASP A 92 5.12 1.81 -0.25
CA ASP A 92 4.43 3.06 0.06
C ASP A 92 5.27 3.92 1.00
N GLY A 93 5.74 3.35 2.12
CA GLY A 93 6.60 4.05 3.08
C GLY A 93 7.90 4.56 2.45
N THR A 94 8.62 3.71 1.71
CA THR A 94 9.91 4.11 1.10
C THR A 94 9.76 5.14 -0.01
N THR A 95 8.71 5.07 -0.83
CA THR A 95 8.43 6.11 -1.84
C THR A 95 7.96 7.41 -1.22
N ALA A 96 7.17 7.36 -0.13
CA ALA A 96 6.76 8.53 0.63
C ALA A 96 7.96 9.27 1.25
N VAL A 97 8.87 8.51 1.89
CA VAL A 97 10.12 9.06 2.43
C VAL A 97 10.97 9.68 1.33
N ALA A 98 11.16 8.96 0.23
CA ALA A 98 11.93 9.48 -0.90
C ALA A 98 11.32 10.75 -1.48
N LEU A 99 9.99 10.82 -1.62
CA LEU A 99 9.28 11.99 -2.13
C LEU A 99 9.49 13.21 -1.25
N VAL A 100 9.19 13.09 0.05
CA VAL A 100 9.27 14.21 1.00
C VAL A 100 10.70 14.66 1.19
N TYR A 101 11.64 13.71 1.32
CA TYR A 101 13.07 14.01 1.41
C TYR A 101 13.59 14.75 0.18
N LYS A 102 13.32 14.25 -1.05
CA LYS A 102 13.74 14.90 -2.31
C LYS A 102 13.15 16.28 -2.48
N PHE A 103 11.90 16.49 -2.07
CA PHE A 103 11.28 17.80 -2.17
C PHE A 103 11.90 18.79 -1.18
N ILE A 104 11.97 18.47 0.11
CA ILE A 104 12.50 19.36 1.14
C ILE A 104 14.00 19.63 0.91
N GLN A 105 14.79 18.65 0.46
CA GLN A 105 16.23 18.79 0.22
C GLN A 105 16.55 19.88 -0.81
N GLN A 106 15.61 20.28 -1.68
CA GLN A 106 15.80 21.38 -2.62
C GLN A 106 15.93 22.74 -1.91
N PHE A 107 15.37 22.86 -0.71
CA PHE A 107 15.26 24.15 0.01
C PHE A 107 15.93 24.10 1.38
N TYR A 108 16.19 22.90 1.91
CA TYR A 108 16.71 22.70 3.26
C TYR A 108 17.65 21.49 3.34
N SER A 109 18.85 21.71 3.88
CA SER A 109 19.92 20.68 3.90
C SER A 109 20.07 19.94 5.23
N ASN A 110 19.53 20.48 6.36
CA ASN A 110 19.62 19.81 7.67
C ASN A 110 18.51 18.77 7.84
N ILE A 111 18.49 17.79 6.94
CA ILE A 111 17.45 16.79 6.81
C ILE A 111 18.10 15.42 6.59
N ASP A 112 17.51 14.39 7.19
CA ASP A 112 17.93 12.99 7.05
C ASP A 112 16.68 12.10 7.00
N TYR A 113 16.86 10.79 6.79
CA TYR A 113 15.75 9.85 6.79
C TYR A 113 16.07 8.58 7.57
N TYR A 114 15.02 7.92 8.06
CA TYR A 114 15.09 6.69 8.84
C TYR A 114 14.00 5.71 8.39
N ILE A 115 14.41 4.47 8.22
CA ILE A 115 13.50 3.33 7.96
C ILE A 115 13.77 2.30 9.05
N PRO A 116 12.76 1.89 9.84
CA PRO A 116 12.92 0.90 10.89
C PRO A 116 13.31 -0.46 10.32
N ASP A 117 14.12 -1.20 11.07
CA ASP A 117 14.45 -2.57 10.71
C ASP A 117 13.26 -3.49 11.00
N ARG A 118 12.77 -4.16 9.96
CA ARG A 118 11.62 -5.06 10.04
C ARG A 118 11.74 -6.16 11.08
N TYR A 119 12.97 -6.63 11.34
CA TYR A 119 13.23 -7.76 12.20
C TYR A 119 13.46 -7.36 13.65
N ASN A 120 14.19 -6.27 13.86
CA ASN A 120 14.62 -5.81 15.17
C ASN A 120 13.67 -4.78 15.80
N GLU A 121 12.97 -3.98 14.95
CA GLU A 121 12.10 -2.88 15.40
C GLU A 121 10.63 -3.15 15.13
N GLY A 122 10.31 -3.91 14.08
CA GLY A 122 8.94 -4.22 13.67
C GLY A 122 8.37 -3.19 12.69
N TYR A 123 7.04 -3.05 12.72
CA TYR A 123 6.30 -2.13 11.86
C TYR A 123 6.05 -0.79 12.56
N GLY A 124 6.22 0.29 11.82
CA GLY A 124 5.84 1.63 12.26
C GLY A 124 6.91 2.34 13.09
N VAL A 125 6.48 3.30 13.91
CA VAL A 125 7.39 4.08 14.76
C VAL A 125 7.92 3.20 15.89
N SER A 126 9.24 3.17 16.07
CA SER A 126 9.92 2.41 17.11
C SER A 126 10.56 3.31 18.18
N THR A 127 10.73 2.80 19.38
CA THR A 127 11.49 3.50 20.43
C THR A 127 12.96 3.67 20.04
N GLN A 128 13.56 2.70 19.33
CA GLN A 128 14.91 2.81 18.77
C GLN A 128 15.04 3.97 17.79
N GLY A 129 14.03 4.15 16.90
CA GLY A 129 13.99 5.28 15.98
C GLY A 129 13.86 6.63 16.69
N VAL A 130 13.10 6.70 17.79
CA VAL A 130 12.99 7.89 18.65
C VAL A 130 14.31 8.15 19.38
N ASP A 131 14.98 7.11 19.90
CA ASP A 131 16.28 7.25 20.56
C ASP A 131 17.34 7.75 19.58
N TYR A 132 17.41 7.16 18.37
CA TYR A 132 18.27 7.65 17.27
C TYR A 132 18.03 9.15 16.98
N ALA A 133 16.78 9.56 16.87
CA ALA A 133 16.43 10.96 16.64
C ALA A 133 16.91 11.87 17.77
N SER A 134 16.74 11.45 19.03
CA SER A 134 17.20 12.15 20.23
C SER A 134 18.74 12.30 20.25
N GLU A 135 19.45 11.20 20.04
CA GLU A 135 20.94 11.16 20.05
C GLU A 135 21.55 12.00 18.95
N THR A 136 20.86 12.12 17.82
CA THR A 136 21.32 12.91 16.67
C THR A 136 20.82 14.35 16.64
N GLY A 137 20.11 14.80 17.68
CA GLY A 137 19.67 16.17 17.84
C GLY A 137 18.52 16.57 16.90
N VAL A 138 17.64 15.64 16.52
CA VAL A 138 16.44 15.89 15.73
C VAL A 138 15.42 16.65 16.56
N GLY A 139 14.88 17.74 16.01
CA GLY A 139 13.80 18.53 16.64
C GLY A 139 12.41 18.25 16.07
N LEU A 140 12.36 17.71 14.85
CA LEU A 140 11.10 17.39 14.16
C LEU A 140 11.23 16.07 13.40
N ILE A 141 10.29 15.15 13.62
CA ILE A 141 10.10 13.94 12.80
C ILE A 141 8.84 14.13 11.95
N ILE A 142 8.99 13.91 10.64
CA ILE A 142 7.85 13.76 9.71
C ILE A 142 7.74 12.27 9.43
N VAL A 143 6.69 11.65 9.98
CA VAL A 143 6.45 10.21 9.79
C VAL A 143 5.45 9.98 8.68
N LEU A 144 5.72 9.01 7.81
CA LEU A 144 5.02 8.74 6.56
C LEU A 144 4.57 7.27 6.51
N ASP A 145 3.34 7.05 6.08
CA ASP A 145 2.75 5.72 5.91
C ASP A 145 2.69 4.86 7.17
N CYS A 146 2.82 5.46 8.31
CA CYS A 146 2.68 4.84 9.63
C CYS A 146 2.53 5.92 10.71
N GLY A 147 2.37 5.49 11.96
CA GLY A 147 2.41 6.38 13.12
C GLY A 147 1.04 6.75 13.68
N ILE A 148 -0.07 6.54 12.96
CA ILE A 148 -1.42 6.90 13.45
C ILE A 148 -1.82 6.13 14.73
N LYS A 149 -1.17 5.00 15.00
CA LYS A 149 -1.40 4.16 16.19
C LYS A 149 -0.26 4.21 17.22
N ALA A 150 0.82 4.94 16.93
CA ALA A 150 2.03 5.00 17.77
C ALA A 150 1.87 5.99 18.93
N VAL A 151 0.90 5.75 19.81
CA VAL A 151 0.56 6.67 20.91
C VAL A 151 1.69 6.77 21.92
N ASP A 152 2.23 5.63 22.35
CA ASP A 152 3.25 5.56 23.40
C ASP A 152 4.61 6.04 22.89
N GLU A 153 5.00 5.67 21.66
CA GLU A 153 6.26 6.08 21.05
C GLU A 153 6.32 7.59 20.82
N ILE A 154 5.19 8.19 20.39
CA ILE A 154 5.12 9.63 20.15
C ILE A 154 5.03 10.40 21.49
N ALA A 155 4.39 9.85 22.51
CA ALA A 155 4.44 10.40 23.86
C ALA A 155 5.87 10.39 24.40
N TYR A 156 6.60 9.29 24.24
CA TYR A 156 8.01 9.16 24.58
C TYR A 156 8.90 10.18 23.86
N ALA A 157 8.68 10.37 22.55
CA ALA A 157 9.40 11.38 21.78
C ALA A 157 9.15 12.81 22.29
N LYS A 158 7.91 13.10 22.68
CA LYS A 158 7.53 14.39 23.25
C LYS A 158 8.24 14.68 24.57
N GLU A 159 8.45 13.68 25.43
CA GLU A 159 9.24 13.83 26.65
C GLU A 159 10.72 14.18 26.36
N LYS A 160 11.22 13.74 25.19
CA LYS A 160 12.57 14.07 24.70
C LYS A 160 12.63 15.43 23.97
N GLY A 161 11.51 16.14 23.83
CA GLY A 161 11.43 17.43 23.13
C GLY A 161 11.42 17.33 21.63
N ILE A 162 11.04 16.17 21.05
CA ILE A 162 10.93 15.93 19.62
C ILE A 162 9.46 16.02 19.22
N ASP A 163 9.17 16.89 18.26
CA ASP A 163 7.84 17.04 17.69
C ASP A 163 7.61 16.05 16.53
N PHE A 164 6.34 15.64 16.35
CA PHE A 164 5.91 14.76 15.25
C PHE A 164 4.88 15.43 14.36
N ILE A 165 5.02 15.24 13.04
CA ILE A 165 3.96 15.42 12.04
C ILE A 165 3.69 14.04 11.44
N ILE A 166 2.45 13.55 11.54
CA ILE A 166 2.03 12.25 11.02
C ILE A 166 1.36 12.45 9.67
N CYS A 167 1.84 11.73 8.64
CA CYS A 167 1.25 11.64 7.31
C CYS A 167 0.90 10.18 7.05
N ASP A 168 -0.29 9.76 7.42
CA ASP A 168 -0.70 8.36 7.41
C ASP A 168 -2.08 8.20 6.76
N HIS A 169 -2.37 7.01 6.25
CA HIS A 169 -3.63 6.68 5.60
C HIS A 169 -4.34 5.46 6.24
N HIS A 170 -3.74 4.86 7.24
CA HIS A 170 -4.34 3.77 8.00
C HIS A 170 -5.53 4.25 8.84
N VAL A 171 -6.43 3.33 9.17
CA VAL A 171 -7.59 3.64 10.02
C VAL A 171 -7.12 3.99 11.43
N PRO A 172 -7.47 5.18 11.95
CA PRO A 172 -7.14 5.58 13.32
C PRO A 172 -7.81 4.69 14.35
N ASP A 173 -7.19 4.56 15.52
CA ASP A 173 -7.83 4.03 16.72
C ASP A 173 -8.58 5.16 17.47
N GLU A 174 -9.32 4.83 18.55
CA GLU A 174 -10.08 5.80 19.35
C GLU A 174 -9.18 6.90 19.94
N VAL A 175 -7.94 6.55 20.28
CA VAL A 175 -6.97 7.47 20.85
C VAL A 175 -5.93 7.83 19.80
N LEU A 176 -5.82 9.11 19.47
CA LEU A 176 -4.82 9.61 18.55
C LEU A 176 -3.48 9.88 19.27
N PRO A 177 -2.34 9.69 18.60
CA PRO A 177 -1.02 10.02 19.16
C PRO A 177 -0.89 11.53 19.46
N PRO A 178 -0.12 11.91 20.48
CA PRO A 178 0.06 13.31 20.88
C PRO A 178 1.03 14.08 19.97
N ALA A 179 0.89 13.95 18.66
CA ALA A 179 1.64 14.65 17.62
C ALA A 179 1.21 16.13 17.51
N VAL A 180 2.08 16.96 16.92
CA VAL A 180 1.75 18.36 16.64
C VAL A 180 0.69 18.48 15.56
N ALA A 181 0.75 17.62 14.54
CA ALA A 181 -0.22 17.56 13.46
C ALA A 181 -0.39 16.12 12.98
N ILE A 182 -1.63 15.76 12.60
CA ILE A 182 -1.97 14.43 12.08
C ILE A 182 -2.73 14.58 10.76
N LEU A 183 -2.02 14.34 9.66
CA LEU A 183 -2.58 14.37 8.31
C LEU A 183 -3.06 12.97 7.94
N ASN A 184 -4.37 12.75 8.08
CA ASN A 184 -5.00 11.46 7.75
C ASN A 184 -6.46 11.70 7.35
N ALA A 185 -6.80 11.36 6.12
CA ALA A 185 -8.13 11.60 5.55
C ALA A 185 -9.23 10.70 6.15
N LYS A 186 -8.88 9.63 6.86
CA LYS A 186 -9.82 8.70 7.52
C LYS A 186 -10.17 9.07 8.97
N ARG A 187 -9.66 10.20 9.47
CA ARG A 187 -10.06 10.70 10.79
C ARG A 187 -11.52 11.15 10.78
N GLU A 188 -12.25 10.88 11.84
CA GLU A 188 -13.68 11.27 11.97
C GLU A 188 -13.89 12.80 11.92
N ASP A 189 -12.92 13.59 12.40
CA ASP A 189 -12.97 15.06 12.41
C ASP A 189 -12.40 15.70 11.14
N ASN A 190 -12.14 14.90 10.07
CA ASN A 190 -11.60 15.37 8.82
C ASN A 190 -12.71 15.69 7.80
N THR A 191 -12.48 16.72 6.99
CA THR A 191 -13.39 17.14 5.91
C THR A 191 -12.79 17.00 4.52
N TYR A 192 -11.64 16.32 4.41
CA TYR A 192 -10.99 16.09 3.13
C TYR A 192 -11.86 15.19 2.24
N PRO A 193 -12.12 15.59 0.98
CA PRO A 193 -13.16 14.93 0.15
C PRO A 193 -12.80 13.51 -0.33
N TYR A 194 -11.55 13.05 -0.12
CA TYR A 194 -11.07 11.75 -0.61
C TYR A 194 -10.24 11.03 0.45
N GLU A 195 -10.77 9.93 0.98
CA GLU A 195 -10.19 9.19 2.11
C GLU A 195 -9.17 8.10 1.72
N HIS A 196 -9.04 7.79 0.42
CA HIS A 196 -8.27 6.63 -0.06
C HIS A 196 -6.88 6.98 -0.60
N LEU A 197 -6.30 8.11 -0.22
CA LEU A 197 -4.90 8.41 -0.56
C LEU A 197 -3.99 7.30 -0.02
N SER A 198 -2.90 6.98 -0.74
CA SER A 198 -1.79 6.19 -0.19
C SER A 198 -0.96 7.03 0.79
N GLY A 199 -0.09 6.42 1.59
CA GLY A 199 0.79 7.14 2.50
C GLY A 199 1.69 8.15 1.76
N CYS A 200 2.23 7.76 0.60
CA CYS A 200 2.97 8.68 -0.29
C CYS A 200 2.06 9.78 -0.85
N GLY A 201 0.79 9.46 -1.15
CA GLY A 201 -0.22 10.45 -1.55
C GLY A 201 -0.47 11.50 -0.48
N VAL A 202 -0.56 11.12 0.78
CA VAL A 202 -0.68 12.07 1.92
C VAL A 202 0.58 12.93 2.03
N GLY A 203 1.78 12.32 1.93
CA GLY A 203 3.05 13.04 1.89
C GLY A 203 3.12 14.05 0.74
N PHE A 204 2.63 13.66 -0.46
CA PHE A 204 2.53 14.57 -1.61
C PHE A 204 1.61 15.76 -1.31
N LYS A 205 0.45 15.54 -0.70
CA LYS A 205 -0.48 16.62 -0.31
C LYS A 205 0.15 17.57 0.71
N PHE A 206 0.94 17.05 1.65
CA PHE A 206 1.69 17.89 2.59
C PHE A 206 2.74 18.76 1.86
N MET A 207 3.49 18.20 0.92
CA MET A 207 4.43 18.98 0.12
C MET A 207 3.73 19.97 -0.80
N GLN A 208 2.54 19.66 -1.31
CA GLN A 208 1.71 20.58 -2.07
C GLN A 208 1.27 21.78 -1.22
N ALA A 209 0.80 21.53 0.02
CA ALA A 209 0.43 22.60 0.95
C ALA A 209 1.63 23.48 1.32
N PHE A 210 2.76 22.85 1.60
CA PHE A 210 4.02 23.58 1.89
C PHE A 210 4.43 24.45 0.70
N ALA A 211 4.35 23.93 -0.53
CA ALA A 211 4.67 24.67 -1.75
C ALA A 211 3.76 25.91 -1.91
N ILE A 212 2.44 25.72 -1.77
CA ILE A 212 1.46 26.82 -1.84
C ILE A 212 1.78 27.89 -0.80
N SER A 213 2.00 27.51 0.46
CA SER A 213 2.27 28.43 1.56
C SER A 213 3.55 29.25 1.39
N ASN A 214 4.55 28.68 0.69
CA ASN A 214 5.86 29.30 0.49
C ASN A 214 6.05 29.89 -0.92
N GLY A 215 5.00 29.95 -1.75
CA GLY A 215 5.07 30.49 -3.11
C GLY A 215 5.96 29.68 -4.06
N ILE A 216 6.13 28.36 -3.77
CA ILE A 216 6.88 27.45 -4.62
C ILE A 216 5.92 26.94 -5.73
N GLU A 217 6.35 27.06 -6.98
CA GLU A 217 5.53 26.66 -8.10
C GLU A 217 5.31 25.13 -8.18
N PHE A 218 4.12 24.72 -8.60
CA PHE A 218 3.71 23.32 -8.68
C PHE A 218 4.63 22.45 -9.55
N HIS A 219 5.36 23.05 -10.49
CA HIS A 219 6.28 22.30 -11.35
C HIS A 219 7.40 21.57 -10.59
N HIS A 220 7.75 22.01 -9.36
CA HIS A 220 8.68 21.30 -8.48
C HIS A 220 8.16 19.96 -7.95
N LEU A 221 6.83 19.77 -7.95
CA LEU A 221 6.17 18.54 -7.51
C LEU A 221 5.97 17.53 -8.66
N ILE A 222 5.89 18.00 -9.91
CA ILE A 222 5.63 17.13 -11.08
C ILE A 222 6.63 15.96 -11.19
N PRO A 223 7.96 16.17 -11.03
CA PRO A 223 8.93 15.08 -11.11
C PRO A 223 8.76 13.99 -10.07
N LEU A 224 8.04 14.26 -8.97
CA LEU A 224 7.82 13.34 -7.86
C LEU A 224 6.55 12.50 -8.02
N LEU A 225 5.73 12.78 -9.05
CA LEU A 225 4.51 12.03 -9.31
C LEU A 225 4.76 10.57 -9.70
N ASP A 226 5.94 10.25 -10.23
CA ASP A 226 6.34 8.89 -10.53
C ASP A 226 6.41 8.02 -9.26
N LEU A 227 6.93 8.56 -8.15
CA LEU A 227 6.93 7.90 -6.84
C LEU A 227 5.51 7.69 -6.31
N VAL A 228 4.62 8.69 -6.48
CA VAL A 228 3.22 8.57 -6.07
C VAL A 228 2.50 7.49 -6.86
N ALA A 229 2.74 7.37 -8.18
CA ALA A 229 2.13 6.32 -8.99
C ALA A 229 2.63 4.92 -8.59
N VAL A 230 3.92 4.80 -8.25
CA VAL A 230 4.50 3.53 -7.76
C VAL A 230 3.88 3.15 -6.41
N SER A 231 3.71 4.10 -5.51
CA SER A 231 3.02 3.92 -4.23
C SER A 231 1.57 3.44 -4.43
N ILE A 232 0.73 4.23 -5.12
CA ILE A 232 -0.70 3.93 -5.36
C ILE A 232 -0.88 2.52 -5.92
N ALA A 233 -0.05 2.14 -6.90
CA ALA A 233 -0.13 0.83 -7.52
C ALA A 233 0.30 -0.31 -6.57
N SER A 234 1.33 -0.09 -5.74
CA SER A 234 1.92 -1.12 -4.88
C SER A 234 1.15 -1.35 -3.58
N ASP A 235 0.55 -0.29 -3.04
CA ASP A 235 -0.29 -0.36 -1.84
C ASP A 235 -1.74 -0.80 -2.17
N ILE A 236 -2.06 -0.97 -3.45
CA ILE A 236 -3.35 -1.50 -3.92
C ILE A 236 -4.53 -0.62 -3.47
N VAL A 237 -4.33 0.69 -3.31
CA VAL A 237 -5.40 1.64 -3.01
C VAL A 237 -6.28 1.91 -4.25
N PRO A 238 -7.55 2.31 -4.08
CA PRO A 238 -8.47 2.61 -5.19
C PRO A 238 -7.89 3.58 -6.22
N ILE A 239 -7.91 3.19 -7.51
CA ILE A 239 -7.49 4.07 -8.63
C ILE A 239 -8.70 4.87 -9.14
N MET A 240 -9.35 5.54 -8.23
CA MET A 240 -10.49 6.44 -8.45
C MET A 240 -10.20 7.81 -7.84
N GLY A 241 -11.08 8.77 -8.06
CA GLY A 241 -10.97 10.11 -7.46
C GLY A 241 -9.60 10.75 -7.66
N GLU A 242 -9.00 11.22 -6.58
CA GLU A 242 -7.71 11.91 -6.60
C GLU A 242 -6.54 10.97 -6.91
N ASN A 243 -6.57 9.72 -6.43
CA ASN A 243 -5.56 8.71 -6.79
C ASN A 243 -5.51 8.46 -8.30
N ARG A 244 -6.65 8.53 -9.01
CA ARG A 244 -6.66 8.42 -10.46
C ARG A 244 -5.91 9.56 -11.14
N ILE A 245 -6.07 10.78 -10.65
CA ILE A 245 -5.35 11.96 -11.19
C ILE A 245 -3.85 11.78 -10.96
N LEU A 246 -3.46 11.44 -9.74
CA LEU A 246 -2.07 11.23 -9.35
C LEU A 246 -1.44 10.06 -10.12
N ALA A 247 -2.11 8.91 -10.20
CA ALA A 247 -1.61 7.74 -10.93
C ALA A 247 -1.50 7.99 -12.44
N TYR A 248 -2.47 8.68 -13.05
CA TYR A 248 -2.45 9.02 -14.47
C TYR A 248 -1.23 9.89 -14.83
N HIS A 249 -1.03 10.98 -14.08
CA HIS A 249 0.11 11.88 -14.31
C HIS A 249 1.43 11.27 -13.86
N GLY A 250 1.42 10.48 -12.79
CA GLY A 250 2.61 9.78 -12.31
C GLY A 250 3.09 8.69 -13.28
N LEU A 251 2.18 7.92 -13.87
CA LEU A 251 2.51 6.97 -14.93
C LEU A 251 3.06 7.69 -16.18
N LYS A 252 2.48 8.83 -16.53
CA LYS A 252 3.02 9.65 -17.61
C LYS A 252 4.43 10.14 -17.32
N GLN A 253 4.69 10.59 -16.09
CA GLN A 253 6.03 10.99 -15.63
C GLN A 253 6.99 9.79 -15.66
N LEU A 254 6.58 8.64 -15.15
CA LEU A 254 7.36 7.40 -15.12
C LEU A 254 7.74 6.92 -16.53
N ASN A 255 6.87 7.08 -17.50
CA ASN A 255 7.09 6.68 -18.90
C ASN A 255 7.86 7.71 -19.73
N SER A 256 7.91 8.98 -19.32
CA SER A 256 8.56 10.03 -20.10
C SER A 256 9.91 10.48 -19.53
N ASN A 257 9.97 10.67 -18.23
CA ASN A 257 11.17 11.18 -17.54
C ASN A 257 11.19 10.69 -16.07
N PRO A 258 11.37 9.38 -15.85
CA PRO A 258 11.41 8.81 -14.51
C PRO A 258 12.57 9.37 -13.68
N SER A 259 12.39 9.45 -12.37
CA SER A 259 13.47 9.76 -11.44
C SER A 259 14.62 8.74 -11.57
N VAL A 260 15.85 9.15 -11.28
CA VAL A 260 17.05 8.36 -11.52
C VAL A 260 16.98 6.96 -10.91
N GLY A 261 16.53 6.84 -9.64
CA GLY A 261 16.38 5.55 -8.98
C GLY A 261 15.32 4.65 -9.64
N LEU A 262 14.15 5.22 -10.01
CA LEU A 262 13.12 4.47 -10.72
C LEU A 262 13.56 4.08 -12.13
N LYS A 263 14.30 4.93 -12.83
CA LYS A 263 14.88 4.59 -14.13
C LYS A 263 15.81 3.39 -14.03
N ALA A 264 16.65 3.33 -13.00
CA ALA A 264 17.54 2.20 -12.77
C ALA A 264 16.77 0.90 -12.48
N ILE A 265 15.68 0.96 -11.68
CA ILE A 265 14.82 -0.21 -11.45
C ILE A 265 14.14 -0.64 -12.75
N ILE A 266 13.63 0.28 -13.56
CA ILE A 266 13.02 0.02 -14.87
C ILE A 266 13.99 -0.75 -15.78
N ASP A 267 15.25 -0.32 -15.82
CA ASP A 267 16.28 -1.00 -16.62
C ASP A 267 16.53 -2.44 -16.15
N VAL A 268 16.72 -2.67 -14.86
CA VAL A 268 16.94 -4.03 -14.33
C VAL A 268 15.68 -4.91 -14.42
N CYS A 269 14.50 -4.30 -14.58
CA CYS A 269 13.25 -5.02 -14.87
C CYS A 269 13.10 -5.41 -16.34
N GLY A 270 13.94 -4.90 -17.26
CA GLY A 270 13.79 -5.06 -18.70
C GLY A 270 12.55 -4.35 -19.26
N LEU A 271 12.22 -3.16 -18.71
CA LEU A 271 11.01 -2.39 -19.07
C LEU A 271 11.32 -1.13 -19.89
N SER A 272 12.58 -0.81 -20.18
CA SER A 272 13.00 0.45 -20.78
C SER A 272 12.43 0.72 -22.18
N GLU A 273 12.08 -0.34 -22.93
CA GLU A 273 11.62 -0.25 -24.32
C GLU A 273 10.10 -0.39 -24.47
N LYS A 274 9.34 -0.33 -23.37
CA LYS A 274 7.89 -0.47 -23.41
C LYS A 274 7.18 0.51 -22.49
N GLU A 275 5.90 0.80 -22.79
CA GLU A 275 5.03 1.56 -21.91
C GLU A 275 4.78 0.79 -20.61
N ILE A 276 5.12 1.41 -19.50
CA ILE A 276 4.94 0.87 -18.14
C ILE A 276 3.50 1.09 -17.72
N THR A 277 2.87 0.01 -17.25
CA THR A 277 1.50 0.00 -16.73
C THR A 277 1.47 -0.19 -15.22
N VAL A 278 0.29 -0.02 -14.60
CA VAL A 278 0.08 -0.38 -13.18
C VAL A 278 0.48 -1.83 -12.91
N SER A 279 0.13 -2.76 -13.80
CA SER A 279 0.53 -4.17 -13.67
C SER A 279 2.06 -4.37 -13.64
N ASP A 280 2.82 -3.60 -14.43
CA ASP A 280 4.28 -3.69 -14.39
C ASP A 280 4.84 -3.16 -13.06
N ILE A 281 4.20 -2.13 -12.48
CA ILE A 281 4.58 -1.65 -11.15
C ILE A 281 4.29 -2.74 -10.11
N VAL A 282 3.07 -3.27 -10.05
CA VAL A 282 2.64 -4.26 -9.06
C VAL A 282 3.48 -5.55 -9.12
N PHE A 283 3.77 -6.05 -10.34
CA PHE A 283 4.40 -7.37 -10.50
C PHE A 283 5.90 -7.35 -10.77
N LYS A 284 6.50 -6.18 -11.07
CA LYS A 284 7.92 -6.09 -11.39
C LYS A 284 8.68 -5.04 -10.58
N ILE A 285 8.20 -3.79 -10.53
CA ILE A 285 8.90 -2.69 -9.85
C ILE A 285 8.72 -2.82 -8.33
N GLY A 286 7.48 -2.85 -7.84
CA GLY A 286 7.14 -2.92 -6.42
C GLY A 286 7.78 -4.10 -5.69
N PRO A 287 7.71 -5.34 -6.23
CA PRO A 287 8.34 -6.49 -5.60
C PRO A 287 9.86 -6.37 -5.38
N ARG A 288 10.57 -5.63 -6.24
CA ARG A 288 12.00 -5.35 -6.06
C ARG A 288 12.24 -4.38 -4.93
N ILE A 289 11.52 -3.27 -4.89
CA ILE A 289 11.59 -2.29 -3.80
C ILE A 289 11.27 -2.99 -2.46
N ASN A 290 10.19 -3.77 -2.40
CA ASN A 290 9.81 -4.54 -1.22
C ASN A 290 10.84 -5.60 -0.80
N ALA A 291 11.63 -6.12 -1.75
CA ALA A 291 12.62 -7.15 -1.44
C ALA A 291 13.73 -6.63 -0.53
N SER A 292 14.09 -5.35 -0.60
CA SER A 292 15.08 -4.74 0.30
C SER A 292 14.65 -4.87 1.76
N GLY A 293 13.43 -4.47 2.13
CA GLY A 293 12.89 -4.58 3.49
C GLY A 293 12.53 -6.01 3.91
N ARG A 294 12.51 -7.00 2.99
CA ARG A 294 12.25 -8.42 3.32
C ARG A 294 13.50 -9.24 3.52
N ILE A 295 14.60 -8.91 2.82
CA ILE A 295 15.84 -9.71 2.79
C ILE A 295 16.96 -8.99 3.54
N GLN A 296 16.95 -7.64 3.52
CA GLN A 296 17.95 -6.79 4.15
C GLN A 296 17.27 -5.64 4.92
N ASN A 297 17.48 -4.41 4.49
CA ASN A 297 16.97 -3.20 5.13
C ASN A 297 16.24 -2.31 4.12
N GLY A 298 15.05 -1.82 4.49
CA GLY A 298 14.24 -0.92 3.68
C GLY A 298 14.92 0.40 3.33
N LYS A 299 15.92 0.83 4.12
CA LYS A 299 16.72 2.01 3.84
C LYS A 299 17.40 1.96 2.46
N GLU A 300 17.85 0.79 2.00
CA GLU A 300 18.47 0.64 0.68
C GLU A 300 17.53 1.02 -0.48
N ALA A 301 16.23 0.82 -0.32
CA ALA A 301 15.25 1.29 -1.29
C ALA A 301 15.21 2.82 -1.34
N VAL A 302 15.21 3.51 -0.18
CA VAL A 302 15.26 4.98 -0.13
C VAL A 302 16.58 5.50 -0.68
N ASP A 303 17.70 4.86 -0.33
CA ASP A 303 19.04 5.20 -0.86
C ASP A 303 19.09 5.13 -2.40
N LEU A 304 18.37 4.18 -3.01
CA LEU A 304 18.21 4.08 -4.45
C LEU A 304 17.27 5.16 -5.00
N LEU A 305 16.10 5.33 -4.42
CA LEU A 305 15.07 6.26 -4.92
C LEU A 305 15.48 7.73 -4.81
N THR A 306 16.41 8.06 -3.91
CA THR A 306 16.96 9.41 -3.72
C THR A 306 18.26 9.66 -4.48
N GLU A 307 18.84 8.63 -5.09
CA GLU A 307 20.11 8.73 -5.82
C GLU A 307 20.00 9.68 -7.03
N LYS A 308 21.07 10.42 -7.28
CA LYS A 308 21.15 11.42 -8.37
C LYS A 308 22.07 10.98 -9.51
N ASP A 309 23.03 10.10 -9.23
CA ASP A 309 23.92 9.52 -10.25
C ASP A 309 23.34 8.20 -10.78
N PHE A 310 23.14 8.12 -12.09
CA PHE A 310 22.52 6.96 -12.71
C PHE A 310 23.39 5.70 -12.62
N SER A 311 24.70 5.82 -12.66
CA SER A 311 25.61 4.67 -12.59
C SER A 311 25.56 4.05 -11.19
N VAL A 312 25.54 4.89 -10.15
CA VAL A 312 25.38 4.44 -8.75
C VAL A 312 23.98 3.86 -8.52
N ALA A 313 22.96 4.50 -9.08
CA ALA A 313 21.59 3.99 -9.01
C ALA A 313 21.44 2.61 -9.68
N LEU A 314 22.11 2.39 -10.81
CA LEU A 314 22.08 1.11 -11.52
C LEU A 314 22.75 -0.01 -10.71
N GLU A 315 23.85 0.29 -10.02
CA GLU A 315 24.51 -0.66 -9.10
C GLU A 315 23.58 -1.05 -7.95
N LYS A 316 22.99 -0.06 -7.26
CA LYS A 316 22.01 -0.26 -6.18
C LYS A 316 20.78 -1.05 -6.66
N ALA A 317 20.25 -0.73 -7.83
CA ALA A 317 19.12 -1.44 -8.44
C ALA A 317 19.47 -2.91 -8.76
N GLY A 318 20.70 -3.17 -9.21
CA GLY A 318 21.24 -4.51 -9.40
C GLY A 318 21.26 -5.33 -8.11
N GLN A 319 21.68 -4.71 -7.00
CA GLN A 319 21.69 -5.34 -5.68
C GLN A 319 20.26 -5.65 -5.18
N ILE A 320 19.36 -4.69 -5.29
CA ILE A 320 17.93 -4.90 -4.94
C ILE A 320 17.31 -6.00 -5.81
N ASN A 321 17.68 -6.09 -7.08
CA ASN A 321 17.23 -7.18 -7.93
C ASN A 321 17.74 -8.55 -7.44
N GLN A 322 18.97 -8.66 -6.92
CA GLN A 322 19.45 -9.90 -6.30
C GLN A 322 18.63 -10.29 -5.08
N TYR A 323 18.27 -9.35 -4.21
CA TYR A 323 17.37 -9.60 -3.08
C TYR A 323 16.01 -10.12 -3.56
N ASN A 324 15.47 -9.56 -4.64
CA ASN A 324 14.21 -10.02 -5.20
C ASN A 324 14.32 -11.45 -5.79
N GLU A 325 15.42 -11.82 -6.43
CA GLU A 325 15.64 -13.20 -6.88
C GLU A 325 15.75 -14.16 -5.68
N THR A 326 16.54 -13.82 -4.65
CA THR A 326 16.61 -14.59 -3.40
C THR A 326 15.22 -14.77 -2.76
N ARG A 327 14.43 -13.69 -2.68
CA ARG A 327 13.07 -13.75 -2.18
C ARG A 327 12.17 -14.68 -3.00
N LYS A 328 12.30 -14.68 -4.36
CA LYS A 328 11.55 -15.59 -5.24
C LYS A 328 11.93 -17.05 -5.03
N ASP A 329 13.22 -17.34 -4.88
CA ASP A 329 13.69 -18.71 -4.63
C ASP A 329 13.16 -19.22 -3.29
N LEU A 330 13.23 -18.41 -2.24
CA LEU A 330 12.64 -18.72 -0.95
C LEU A 330 11.11 -18.92 -1.03
N ASP A 331 10.39 -18.01 -1.70
CA ASP A 331 8.93 -18.12 -1.92
C ASP A 331 8.58 -19.44 -2.61
N LYS A 332 9.30 -19.80 -3.66
CA LYS A 332 9.09 -21.04 -4.41
C LYS A 332 9.32 -22.27 -3.53
N THR A 333 10.47 -22.37 -2.89
CA THR A 333 10.84 -23.51 -2.04
C THR A 333 9.86 -23.68 -0.89
N MET A 334 9.61 -22.60 -0.14
CA MET A 334 8.69 -22.63 0.99
C MET A 334 7.24 -22.93 0.57
N THR A 335 6.80 -22.44 -0.58
CA THR A 335 5.45 -22.75 -1.13
C THR A 335 5.33 -24.21 -1.53
N GLU A 336 6.37 -24.80 -2.15
CA GLU A 336 6.42 -26.23 -2.48
C GLU A 336 6.35 -27.10 -1.22
N GLU A 337 7.14 -26.79 -0.20
CA GLU A 337 7.13 -27.46 1.10
C GLU A 337 5.76 -27.32 1.80
N ALA A 338 5.21 -26.11 1.84
CA ALA A 338 3.91 -25.83 2.43
C ALA A 338 2.79 -26.66 1.75
N ASN A 339 2.80 -26.76 0.42
CA ASN A 339 1.84 -27.58 -0.31
C ASN A 339 2.00 -29.08 -0.02
N GLN A 340 3.24 -29.57 0.17
CA GLN A 340 3.48 -30.97 0.58
C GLN A 340 2.92 -31.24 1.98
N ILE A 341 3.13 -30.32 2.93
CA ILE A 341 2.58 -30.44 4.29
C ILE A 341 1.06 -30.44 4.24
N VAL A 342 0.45 -29.50 3.50
CA VAL A 342 -1.03 -29.44 3.36
C VAL A 342 -1.58 -30.71 2.74
N ALA A 343 -0.94 -31.28 1.70
CA ALA A 343 -1.36 -32.52 1.06
C ALA A 343 -1.30 -33.73 2.00
N GLY A 344 -0.44 -33.71 3.02
CA GLY A 344 -0.32 -34.73 4.07
C GLY A 344 -1.23 -34.54 5.26
N LEU A 345 -1.99 -33.44 5.34
CA LEU A 345 -2.89 -33.19 6.48
C LEU A 345 -4.10 -34.12 6.44
N GLU A 346 -4.29 -34.89 7.51
CA GLU A 346 -5.50 -35.68 7.70
C GLU A 346 -6.74 -34.79 7.82
N GLY A 347 -7.83 -35.18 7.19
CA GLY A 347 -9.11 -34.45 7.26
C GLY A 347 -9.10 -33.10 6.53
N LEU A 348 -8.16 -32.86 5.61
CA LEU A 348 -8.08 -31.59 4.87
C LEU A 348 -9.41 -31.16 4.21
N ALA A 349 -10.20 -32.14 3.74
CA ALA A 349 -11.50 -31.86 3.12
C ALA A 349 -12.50 -31.17 4.06
N ASP A 350 -12.43 -31.48 5.35
CA ASP A 350 -13.34 -30.98 6.39
C ASP A 350 -12.84 -29.67 7.03
N ARG A 351 -11.56 -29.37 6.91
CA ARG A 351 -10.97 -28.14 7.46
C ARG A 351 -11.40 -26.90 6.67
N ARG A 352 -11.56 -25.79 7.35
CA ARG A 352 -11.92 -24.48 6.80
C ARG A 352 -10.78 -23.48 6.84
N SER A 353 -9.69 -23.82 7.50
CA SER A 353 -8.48 -22.99 7.58
C SER A 353 -7.21 -23.83 7.36
N ILE A 354 -6.09 -23.15 7.16
CA ILE A 354 -4.76 -23.75 7.05
C ILE A 354 -3.85 -23.04 8.05
N VAL A 355 -3.25 -23.77 8.98
CA VAL A 355 -2.21 -23.28 9.88
C VAL A 355 -0.99 -24.16 9.73
N LEU A 356 0.12 -23.58 9.34
CA LEU A 356 1.39 -24.29 9.14
C LEU A 356 2.49 -23.65 10.00
N TYR A 357 3.34 -24.50 10.56
CA TYR A 357 4.55 -24.09 11.27
C TYR A 357 5.76 -24.88 10.75
N ASN A 358 6.83 -24.13 10.45
CA ASN A 358 8.14 -24.71 10.17
C ASN A 358 9.22 -23.74 10.66
N GLU A 359 10.11 -24.22 11.52
CA GLU A 359 11.14 -23.40 12.17
C GLU A 359 12.19 -22.81 11.23
N ASP A 360 12.40 -23.45 10.07
CA ASP A 360 13.40 -23.08 9.06
C ASP A 360 12.89 -22.06 8.02
N TRP A 361 11.61 -21.71 8.05
CA TRP A 361 11.06 -20.77 7.06
C TRP A 361 11.47 -19.33 7.32
N HIS A 362 11.73 -18.60 6.23
CA HIS A 362 12.19 -17.22 6.31
C HIS A 362 11.05 -16.26 6.67
N LYS A 363 11.20 -15.54 7.82
CA LYS A 363 10.19 -14.62 8.37
C LYS A 363 9.69 -13.58 7.35
N GLY A 364 10.56 -13.04 6.48
CA GLY A 364 10.22 -12.04 5.45
C GLY A 364 9.35 -12.60 4.31
N VAL A 365 9.20 -13.94 4.20
CA VAL A 365 8.51 -14.61 3.09
C VAL A 365 7.24 -15.34 3.52
N ILE A 366 7.07 -15.70 4.81
CA ILE A 366 5.88 -16.44 5.30
C ILE A 366 4.55 -15.79 4.90
N GLY A 367 4.47 -14.46 4.86
CA GLY A 367 3.26 -13.76 4.45
C GLY A 367 2.94 -13.94 2.95
N ILE A 368 3.94 -14.15 2.10
CA ILE A 368 3.75 -14.46 0.68
C ILE A 368 3.24 -15.89 0.55
N VAL A 369 3.85 -16.83 1.29
CA VAL A 369 3.40 -18.23 1.31
C VAL A 369 1.96 -18.34 1.82
N ALA A 370 1.59 -17.60 2.87
CA ALA A 370 0.19 -17.55 3.34
C ALA A 370 -0.77 -17.08 2.24
N SER A 371 -0.40 -16.04 1.46
CA SER A 371 -1.19 -15.59 0.30
C SER A 371 -1.31 -16.70 -0.76
N ARG A 372 -0.21 -17.40 -1.10
CA ARG A 372 -0.23 -18.50 -2.05
C ARG A 372 -1.17 -19.63 -1.62
N LEU A 373 -1.12 -20.01 -0.34
CA LEU A 373 -2.03 -21.03 0.19
C LEU A 373 -3.49 -20.58 0.11
N THR A 374 -3.77 -19.31 0.44
CA THR A 374 -5.12 -18.74 0.32
C THR A 374 -5.60 -18.74 -1.14
N GLU A 375 -4.74 -18.39 -2.09
CA GLU A 375 -5.06 -18.44 -3.53
C GLU A 375 -5.32 -19.88 -4.02
N VAL A 376 -4.51 -20.86 -3.59
CA VAL A 376 -4.62 -22.26 -4.06
C VAL A 376 -5.80 -23.00 -3.41
N TYR A 377 -6.00 -22.83 -2.11
CA TYR A 377 -6.99 -23.62 -1.34
C TYR A 377 -8.27 -22.85 -1.05
N TYR A 378 -8.28 -21.54 -1.28
CA TYR A 378 -9.37 -20.61 -0.96
C TYR A 378 -9.87 -20.75 0.48
N ARG A 379 -8.96 -20.65 1.42
CA ARG A 379 -9.18 -20.74 2.86
C ARG A 379 -8.31 -19.70 3.59
N PRO A 380 -8.76 -19.16 4.73
CA PRO A 380 -7.88 -18.40 5.61
C PRO A 380 -6.64 -19.22 5.97
N ALA A 381 -5.45 -18.63 5.80
CA ALA A 381 -4.19 -19.32 6.01
C ALA A 381 -3.28 -18.55 6.97
N VAL A 382 -2.66 -19.26 7.91
CA VAL A 382 -1.64 -18.75 8.82
C VAL A 382 -0.37 -19.55 8.60
N VAL A 383 0.73 -18.86 8.32
CA VAL A 383 2.06 -19.47 8.17
C VAL A 383 2.97 -18.92 9.24
N LEU A 384 3.55 -19.83 10.02
CA LEU A 384 4.36 -19.55 11.20
C LEU A 384 5.80 -20.03 10.97
N THR A 385 6.76 -19.30 11.53
CA THR A 385 8.16 -19.70 11.62
C THR A 385 8.71 -19.39 12.99
N ARG A 386 9.90 -19.92 13.31
CA ARG A 386 10.59 -19.61 14.56
C ARG A 386 11.37 -18.31 14.44
N THR A 387 11.24 -17.46 15.45
CA THR A 387 12.08 -16.28 15.64
C THR A 387 12.48 -16.28 17.12
N ASP A 388 13.75 -16.51 17.41
CA ASP A 388 14.25 -16.78 18.77
C ASP A 388 13.48 -17.94 19.43
N ASP A 389 12.81 -17.69 20.55
CA ASP A 389 12.01 -18.68 21.27
C ASP A 389 10.51 -18.61 20.95
N MET A 390 10.12 -17.81 19.94
CA MET A 390 8.74 -17.54 19.58
C MET A 390 8.38 -18.11 18.20
N ALA A 391 7.15 -18.54 18.04
CA ALA A 391 6.52 -18.73 16.74
C ALA A 391 5.95 -17.39 16.25
N THR A 392 6.50 -16.86 15.16
CA THR A 392 6.03 -15.64 14.51
C THR A 392 5.32 -15.97 13.23
N GLY A 393 4.15 -15.38 12.99
CA GLY A 393 3.29 -15.74 11.86
C GLY A 393 2.75 -14.59 11.07
N SER A 394 2.28 -14.93 9.88
CA SER A 394 1.51 -14.06 9.02
C SER A 394 0.24 -14.78 8.55
N ALA A 395 -0.90 -14.12 8.72
CA ALA A 395 -2.20 -14.60 8.30
C ALA A 395 -2.68 -13.89 7.05
N ARG A 396 -3.41 -14.63 6.20
CA ARG A 396 -4.11 -14.10 5.02
C ARG A 396 -5.52 -14.68 4.97
N SER A 397 -6.44 -13.90 4.42
CA SER A 397 -7.85 -14.26 4.37
C SER A 397 -8.39 -14.37 2.94
N VAL A 398 -9.54 -15.04 2.83
CA VAL A 398 -10.38 -15.03 1.63
C VAL A 398 -11.31 -13.82 1.65
N SER A 399 -11.87 -13.48 0.49
CA SER A 399 -12.82 -12.37 0.36
C SER A 399 -14.00 -12.49 1.33
N GLY A 400 -14.27 -11.40 2.05
CA GLY A 400 -15.39 -11.27 2.97
C GLY A 400 -15.20 -11.92 4.36
N PHE A 401 -14.11 -12.65 4.62
CA PHE A 401 -13.84 -13.23 5.94
C PHE A 401 -12.81 -12.38 6.71
N ASP A 402 -13.11 -12.07 7.97
CA ASP A 402 -12.25 -11.27 8.85
C ASP A 402 -11.27 -12.17 9.63
N VAL A 403 -10.04 -12.29 9.14
CA VAL A 403 -9.00 -13.11 9.79
C VAL A 403 -8.50 -12.48 11.10
N TYR A 404 -8.61 -11.16 11.25
CA TYR A 404 -8.20 -10.49 12.49
C TYR A 404 -9.05 -10.95 13.67
N LYS A 405 -10.38 -11.05 13.51
CA LYS A 405 -11.28 -11.57 14.54
C LYS A 405 -10.98 -13.02 14.91
N ALA A 406 -10.60 -13.84 13.94
CA ALA A 406 -10.21 -15.23 14.21
C ALA A 406 -8.92 -15.32 15.06
N ILE A 407 -7.96 -14.43 14.81
CA ILE A 407 -6.74 -14.32 15.62
C ILE A 407 -7.06 -13.75 17.00
N GLU A 408 -7.87 -12.71 17.09
CA GLU A 408 -8.31 -12.09 18.33
C GLU A 408 -9.03 -13.09 19.26
N TYR A 409 -9.80 -14.01 18.70
CA TYR A 409 -10.43 -15.11 19.46
C TYR A 409 -9.42 -16.02 20.15
N CYS A 410 -8.18 -16.07 19.64
CA CYS A 410 -7.07 -16.83 20.20
C CYS A 410 -6.13 -15.98 21.10
N ARG A 411 -6.52 -14.78 21.48
CA ARG A 411 -5.70 -13.74 22.13
C ARG A 411 -4.91 -14.27 23.35
N ASP A 412 -5.49 -15.13 24.17
CA ASP A 412 -4.87 -15.69 25.38
C ASP A 412 -3.70 -16.67 25.09
N LEU A 413 -3.56 -17.11 23.84
CA LEU A 413 -2.45 -17.94 23.37
C LEU A 413 -1.33 -17.10 22.74
N LEU A 414 -1.56 -15.81 22.51
CA LEU A 414 -0.69 -14.91 21.76
C LEU A 414 0.09 -13.97 22.71
N GLU A 415 1.31 -13.64 22.33
CA GLU A 415 2.08 -12.57 22.98
C GLU A 415 1.80 -11.22 22.29
N ASN A 416 1.74 -11.22 20.95
CA ASN A 416 1.39 -10.05 20.16
C ASN A 416 0.58 -10.44 18.93
N PHE A 417 -0.34 -9.56 18.52
CA PHE A 417 -1.00 -9.66 17.23
C PHE A 417 -1.48 -8.28 16.77
N GLY A 418 -1.59 -8.11 15.46
CA GLY A 418 -2.08 -6.88 14.85
C GLY A 418 -2.36 -7.08 13.37
N GLY A 419 -3.18 -6.21 12.79
CA GLY A 419 -3.51 -6.30 11.37
C GLY A 419 -4.91 -5.80 11.06
N HIS A 420 -5.46 -6.29 9.95
CA HIS A 420 -6.74 -5.91 9.40
C HIS A 420 -7.50 -7.14 8.91
N THR A 421 -8.71 -6.95 8.40
CA THR A 421 -9.63 -7.99 7.92
C THR A 421 -8.98 -9.07 7.04
N TYR A 422 -8.04 -8.69 6.15
CA TYR A 422 -7.48 -9.62 5.16
C TYR A 422 -6.04 -10.05 5.43
N ALA A 423 -5.35 -9.38 6.35
CA ALA A 423 -3.97 -9.70 6.67
C ALA A 423 -3.64 -9.33 8.11
N ALA A 424 -2.97 -10.21 8.83
CA ALA A 424 -2.52 -9.96 10.20
C ALA A 424 -1.16 -10.61 10.47
N GLY A 425 -0.43 -10.02 11.42
CA GLY A 425 0.76 -10.58 12.03
C GLY A 425 0.46 -11.08 13.44
N LEU A 426 1.17 -12.09 13.90
CA LEU A 426 1.01 -12.63 15.25
C LEU A 426 2.31 -13.26 15.76
N SER A 427 2.43 -13.34 17.08
CA SER A 427 3.48 -14.11 17.72
C SER A 427 2.98 -14.82 18.97
N MET A 428 3.52 -16.01 19.23
CA MET A 428 3.17 -16.84 20.37
C MET A 428 4.34 -17.72 20.78
N LYS A 429 4.26 -18.32 21.96
CA LYS A 429 5.21 -19.40 22.32
C LYS A 429 5.02 -20.58 21.39
N VAL A 430 6.12 -21.25 21.02
CA VAL A 430 6.09 -22.41 20.10
C VAL A 430 5.16 -23.51 20.63
N GLU A 431 5.13 -23.71 21.93
CA GLU A 431 4.26 -24.71 22.61
C GLU A 431 2.75 -24.45 22.44
N ASN A 432 2.36 -23.19 22.13
CA ASN A 432 0.97 -22.79 21.91
C ASN A 432 0.47 -23.07 20.47
N VAL A 433 1.36 -23.36 19.54
CA VAL A 433 1.00 -23.55 18.13
C VAL A 433 -0.09 -24.63 17.92
N PRO A 434 -0.04 -25.81 18.57
CA PRO A 434 -1.11 -26.81 18.41
C PRO A 434 -2.47 -26.29 18.90
N ALA A 435 -2.52 -25.69 20.10
CA ALA A 435 -3.75 -25.16 20.68
C ALA A 435 -4.32 -24.00 19.85
N PHE A 436 -3.45 -23.13 19.32
CA PHE A 436 -3.82 -22.06 18.39
C PHE A 436 -4.44 -22.64 17.11
N THR A 437 -3.83 -23.67 16.52
CA THR A 437 -4.30 -24.30 15.28
C THR A 437 -5.73 -24.85 15.43
N GLU A 438 -6.02 -25.53 16.54
CA GLU A 438 -7.34 -26.08 16.83
C GLU A 438 -8.38 -24.96 17.03
N ARG A 439 -8.06 -23.96 17.84
CA ARG A 439 -8.96 -22.85 18.17
C ARG A 439 -9.23 -21.95 16.98
N PHE A 440 -8.21 -21.69 16.17
CA PHE A 440 -8.35 -20.93 14.93
C PHE A 440 -9.28 -21.65 13.95
N GLU A 441 -9.10 -22.97 13.75
CA GLU A 441 -9.99 -23.78 12.92
C GLU A 441 -11.42 -23.77 13.45
N GLU A 442 -11.61 -23.90 14.77
CA GLU A 442 -12.92 -23.86 15.40
C GLU A 442 -13.65 -22.54 15.09
N PHE A 443 -12.97 -21.39 15.24
CA PHE A 443 -13.55 -20.10 14.93
C PHE A 443 -13.88 -19.97 13.44
N VAL A 444 -12.95 -20.31 12.56
CA VAL A 444 -13.15 -20.22 11.10
C VAL A 444 -14.34 -21.11 10.69
N SER A 445 -14.38 -22.36 11.13
CA SER A 445 -15.44 -23.30 10.79
C SER A 445 -16.85 -22.84 11.21
N ARG A 446 -16.93 -22.08 12.31
CA ARG A 446 -18.21 -21.54 12.80
C ARG A 446 -18.67 -20.27 12.11
N HIS A 447 -17.76 -19.47 11.59
CA HIS A 447 -18.05 -18.11 11.11
C HIS A 447 -17.87 -17.91 9.60
N ILE A 448 -17.16 -18.82 8.91
CA ILE A 448 -17.03 -18.72 7.46
C ILE A 448 -18.34 -19.05 6.76
N LEU A 449 -18.79 -18.17 5.88
CA LEU A 449 -20.02 -18.36 5.13
C LEU A 449 -19.79 -19.23 3.88
N PRO A 450 -20.81 -19.96 3.39
CA PRO A 450 -20.66 -20.80 2.19
C PRO A 450 -20.20 -20.03 0.95
N GLU A 451 -20.60 -18.77 0.79
CA GLU A 451 -20.17 -17.88 -0.29
C GLU A 451 -18.68 -17.51 -0.20
N GLN A 452 -18.09 -17.56 0.99
CA GLN A 452 -16.68 -17.27 1.24
C GLN A 452 -15.76 -18.49 1.03
N THR A 453 -16.30 -19.63 0.62
CA THR A 453 -15.54 -20.88 0.41
C THR A 453 -15.20 -21.15 -1.05
N SER A 454 -15.56 -20.27 -1.96
CA SER A 454 -15.30 -20.41 -3.40
C SER A 454 -14.92 -19.07 -4.01
N ALA A 455 -13.91 -19.06 -4.87
CA ALA A 455 -13.55 -17.88 -5.62
C ALA A 455 -14.69 -17.44 -6.55
N VAL A 456 -14.94 -16.13 -6.63
CA VAL A 456 -15.98 -15.52 -7.45
C VAL A 456 -15.32 -14.69 -8.55
N ILE A 457 -15.87 -14.76 -9.76
CA ILE A 457 -15.54 -13.83 -10.86
C ILE A 457 -16.76 -12.96 -11.06
N ASP A 458 -16.63 -11.67 -10.76
CA ASP A 458 -17.66 -10.68 -11.04
C ASP A 458 -17.65 -10.32 -12.52
N ILE A 459 -18.83 -10.38 -13.14
CA ILE A 459 -19.06 -10.07 -14.55
C ILE A 459 -19.84 -8.78 -14.62
N ASN A 460 -19.21 -7.74 -15.16
CA ASN A 460 -19.82 -6.42 -15.31
C ASN A 460 -20.89 -6.38 -16.41
N ALA A 461 -20.60 -6.98 -17.57
CA ALA A 461 -21.53 -7.01 -18.69
C ALA A 461 -21.27 -8.17 -19.64
N GLU A 462 -22.32 -8.62 -20.29
CA GLU A 462 -22.24 -9.50 -21.47
C GLU A 462 -22.10 -8.64 -22.74
N ILE A 463 -21.22 -9.03 -23.66
CA ILE A 463 -21.02 -8.36 -24.96
C ILE A 463 -21.08 -9.38 -26.10
N ASP A 464 -21.58 -8.95 -27.26
CA ASP A 464 -21.48 -9.73 -28.49
C ASP A 464 -20.07 -9.54 -29.11
N PHE A 465 -19.50 -10.57 -29.73
CA PHE A 465 -18.21 -10.45 -30.42
C PHE A 465 -18.19 -9.35 -31.50
N ARG A 466 -19.35 -9.02 -32.11
CA ARG A 466 -19.50 -7.94 -33.06
C ARG A 466 -19.30 -6.55 -32.43
N ASP A 467 -19.49 -6.41 -31.14
CA ASP A 467 -19.31 -5.13 -30.43
C ASP A 467 -17.82 -4.83 -30.16
N ILE A 468 -16.94 -5.84 -30.25
CA ILE A 468 -15.50 -5.68 -30.07
C ILE A 468 -14.88 -5.05 -31.34
N THR A 469 -15.13 -3.78 -31.51
CA THR A 469 -14.60 -2.98 -32.62
C THR A 469 -13.33 -2.24 -32.21
N PRO A 470 -12.50 -1.75 -33.17
CA PRO A 470 -11.36 -0.88 -32.85
C PRO A 470 -11.76 0.36 -32.06
N LYS A 471 -12.95 0.93 -32.35
CA LYS A 471 -13.51 2.07 -31.58
C LYS A 471 -13.78 1.67 -30.14
N PHE A 472 -14.46 0.54 -29.90
CA PHE A 472 -14.74 0.01 -28.56
C PHE A 472 -13.44 -0.18 -27.76
N CYS A 473 -12.44 -0.83 -28.34
CA CYS A 473 -11.14 -1.05 -27.71
C CYS A 473 -10.41 0.27 -27.39
N ASN A 474 -10.47 1.25 -28.29
CA ASN A 474 -9.87 2.56 -28.04
C ASN A 474 -10.60 3.35 -26.95
N ASP A 475 -11.93 3.24 -26.89
CA ASP A 475 -12.71 3.89 -25.83
C ASP A 475 -12.48 3.19 -24.48
N LEU A 476 -12.38 1.86 -24.46
CA LEU A 476 -12.04 1.09 -23.25
C LEU A 476 -10.63 1.46 -22.72
N LYS A 477 -9.65 1.67 -23.59
CA LYS A 477 -8.32 2.14 -23.18
C LYS A 477 -8.32 3.46 -22.41
N LYS A 478 -9.34 4.31 -22.59
CA LYS A 478 -9.48 5.58 -21.85
C LYS A 478 -9.80 5.38 -20.37
N PHE A 479 -10.21 4.17 -19.96
CA PHE A 479 -10.40 3.82 -18.57
C PHE A 479 -9.06 3.66 -17.83
N ASN A 480 -7.92 3.50 -18.53
CA ASN A 480 -6.61 3.49 -17.87
C ASN A 480 -6.36 4.78 -17.05
N PRO A 481 -5.59 4.65 -15.95
CA PRO A 481 -4.98 3.44 -15.40
C PRO A 481 -6.02 2.53 -14.73
N PHE A 482 -5.91 1.21 -14.96
CA PHE A 482 -6.70 0.19 -14.29
C PHE A 482 -6.07 -0.18 -12.94
N GLY A 483 -6.89 -0.63 -12.00
CA GLY A 483 -6.49 -1.07 -10.67
C GLY A 483 -7.70 -1.19 -9.74
N PRO A 484 -7.54 -1.26 -8.41
CA PRO A 484 -8.66 -1.38 -7.49
C PRO A 484 -9.75 -0.34 -7.76
N ASP A 485 -11.00 -0.76 -7.69
CA ASP A 485 -12.23 -0.02 -8.01
C ASP A 485 -12.33 0.48 -9.47
N ASN A 486 -11.34 0.19 -10.30
CA ASN A 486 -11.32 0.45 -11.74
C ASN A 486 -10.73 -0.74 -12.53
N THR A 487 -11.18 -1.95 -12.23
CA THR A 487 -10.77 -3.18 -12.92
C THR A 487 -11.63 -3.48 -14.12
#